data_f501f800e5640f27068f6bf54111b082
#
_entry.id   f501f800e5640f27068f6bf54111b082
#
_cell.length_a   1.000
_cell.length_b   1.000
_cell.length_c   1.000
_cell.angle_alpha   90.00
_cell.angle_beta   90.00
_cell.angle_gamma   90.00
#
_symmetry.space_group_name_H-M   'P 1'
#
loop_
_entity.id
_entity.type
_entity.pdbx_description
1 polymer ?
#
loop_
_entity_poly.entity_id
_entity_poly.type
_entity_poly.pdbx_seq_one_letter_code
_entity_poly.pdbx_strand_id
1 'polypeptide(L)'
;MLQLRNEARCLPGCLDHLRGHVDGIVALDDGSTDGTADILRREPMLLELLSNPPSDDATHVWRENENKRRLLEAARRHGAGWVLVCDADERYEQLFLRHLHAAVDSLPDHQLASLSLVSCELWNSPDAWRSDGPWGRKSRARLFRLPQKISFESSSELHGPWLPDDAQRHGLMFYSRYRLYHLKSIRHADRVARRDLYTRLDPARQFQAIGYDYLAQEGPGLQLRRIEPDRDYDRRTLPPDLQAAQSPNPSVLAKSPR
;
A
#
# COMPACT_ATOMS: atom_id res chain seq x y z
N MET A 1 -8.01 3.57 -5.72
CA MET A 1 -7.53 4.93 -5.38
C MET A 1 -6.04 4.87 -5.12
N LEU A 2 -5.25 5.74 -5.75
CA LEU A 2 -3.78 5.73 -5.73
C LEU A 2 -3.25 7.12 -5.37
N GLN A 3 -2.35 7.22 -4.38
CA GLN A 3 -1.51 8.39 -4.16
C GLN A 3 -0.07 8.01 -4.47
N LEU A 4 0.58 8.75 -5.35
CA LEU A 4 1.82 8.32 -5.98
C LEU A 4 2.85 9.45 -5.99
N ARG A 5 4.12 9.09 -5.74
CA ARG A 5 5.26 9.95 -5.97
C ARG A 5 6.46 9.11 -6.41
N ASN A 6 6.97 9.37 -7.62
CA ASN A 6 8.11 8.66 -8.20
C ASN A 6 7.96 7.13 -8.17
N GLU A 7 6.85 6.64 -8.76
CA GLU A 7 6.48 5.22 -8.77
C GLU A 7 6.48 4.61 -10.19
N ALA A 8 7.12 5.25 -11.16
CA ALA A 8 7.15 4.76 -12.55
C ALA A 8 7.62 3.30 -12.67
N ARG A 9 8.45 2.83 -11.74
CA ARG A 9 8.94 1.45 -11.67
C ARG A 9 7.84 0.43 -11.31
N CYS A 10 7.03 0.71 -10.31
CA CYS A 10 6.04 -0.23 -9.76
C CYS A 10 4.64 -0.05 -10.35
N LEU A 11 4.34 1.15 -10.82
CA LEU A 11 3.01 1.57 -11.25
C LEU A 11 2.42 0.75 -12.40
N PRO A 12 3.14 0.43 -13.49
CA PRO A 12 2.57 -0.37 -14.57
C PRO A 12 1.99 -1.70 -14.09
N GLY A 13 2.76 -2.43 -13.30
CA GLY A 13 2.30 -3.69 -12.73
C GLY A 13 1.19 -3.52 -11.68
N CYS A 14 1.12 -2.40 -10.95
CA CYS A 14 0.01 -2.11 -10.05
C CYS A 14 -1.29 -1.91 -10.84
N LEU A 15 -1.25 -1.16 -11.93
CA LEU A 15 -2.40 -0.94 -12.80
C LEU A 15 -2.89 -2.25 -13.43
N ASP A 16 -1.96 -3.07 -13.95
CA ASP A 16 -2.29 -4.40 -14.48
C ASP A 16 -2.91 -5.31 -13.41
N HIS A 17 -2.41 -5.24 -12.18
CA HIS A 17 -2.90 -6.03 -11.06
C HIS A 17 -4.33 -5.67 -10.64
N LEU A 18 -4.73 -4.42 -10.79
CA LEU A 18 -6.07 -3.95 -10.45
C LEU A 18 -7.07 -4.10 -11.60
N ARG A 19 -6.58 -4.24 -12.84
CA ARG A 19 -7.42 -4.29 -14.04
C ARG A 19 -8.39 -5.46 -14.00
N GLY A 20 -9.67 -5.17 -14.26
CA GLY A 20 -10.76 -6.15 -14.21
C GLY A 20 -11.28 -6.49 -12.81
N HIS A 21 -10.75 -5.83 -11.79
CA HIS A 21 -11.20 -6.01 -10.40
C HIS A 21 -11.84 -4.77 -9.78
N VAL A 22 -11.63 -3.61 -10.39
CA VAL A 22 -12.19 -2.33 -9.96
C VAL A 22 -12.89 -1.65 -11.14
N ASP A 23 -13.88 -0.78 -10.87
CA ASP A 23 -14.67 -0.11 -11.92
C ASP A 23 -13.93 1.08 -12.53
N GLY A 24 -12.99 1.66 -11.80
CA GLY A 24 -12.19 2.79 -12.26
C GLY A 24 -11.15 3.21 -11.24
N ILE A 25 -10.25 4.09 -11.67
CA ILE A 25 -9.12 4.57 -10.87
C ILE A 25 -9.18 6.08 -10.74
N VAL A 26 -9.13 6.60 -9.52
CA VAL A 26 -8.76 7.99 -9.25
C VAL A 26 -7.36 7.98 -8.67
N ALA A 27 -6.49 8.85 -9.18
CA ALA A 27 -5.09 8.91 -8.79
C ALA A 27 -4.66 10.35 -8.47
N LEU A 28 -3.68 10.48 -7.59
CA LEU A 28 -3.01 11.73 -7.30
C LEU A 28 -1.51 11.55 -7.47
N ASP A 29 -0.95 12.30 -8.42
CA ASP A 29 0.48 12.44 -8.60
C ASP A 29 1.01 13.56 -7.71
N ASP A 30 1.77 13.19 -6.68
CA ASP A 30 2.29 14.13 -5.68
C ASP A 30 3.62 14.76 -6.09
N GLY A 31 3.64 15.33 -7.30
CA GLY A 31 4.79 16.07 -7.83
C GLY A 31 5.93 15.16 -8.28
N SER A 32 5.62 14.05 -8.95
CA SER A 32 6.64 13.14 -9.52
C SER A 32 7.50 13.78 -10.60
N THR A 33 8.74 13.29 -10.71
CA THR A 33 9.75 13.71 -11.68
C THR A 33 10.25 12.57 -12.58
N ASP A 34 9.69 11.34 -12.43
CA ASP A 34 10.18 10.10 -13.06
C ASP A 34 9.28 9.52 -14.17
N GLY A 35 8.28 10.23 -14.63
CA GLY A 35 7.32 9.73 -15.63
C GLY A 35 6.08 9.03 -15.06
N THR A 36 5.90 8.98 -13.74
CA THR A 36 4.69 8.43 -13.08
C THR A 36 3.42 9.04 -13.67
N ALA A 37 3.35 10.37 -13.80
CA ALA A 37 2.18 11.07 -14.34
C ALA A 37 1.85 10.66 -15.80
N ASP A 38 2.86 10.40 -16.62
CA ASP A 38 2.66 9.99 -18.01
C ASP A 38 2.11 8.56 -18.12
N ILE A 39 2.50 7.69 -17.23
CA ILE A 39 1.92 6.33 -17.12
C ILE A 39 0.44 6.43 -16.75
N LEU A 40 0.11 7.23 -15.74
CA LEU A 40 -1.29 7.44 -15.33
C LEU A 40 -2.16 8.00 -16.46
N ARG A 41 -1.70 9.01 -17.19
CA ARG A 41 -2.47 9.61 -18.31
C ARG A 41 -2.80 8.62 -19.43
N ARG A 42 -2.04 7.53 -19.54
CA ARG A 42 -2.26 6.47 -20.54
C ARG A 42 -3.12 5.31 -20.02
N GLU A 43 -3.48 5.31 -18.74
CA GLU A 43 -4.28 4.23 -18.16
C GLU A 43 -5.76 4.37 -18.57
N PRO A 44 -6.32 3.37 -19.30
CA PRO A 44 -7.72 3.46 -19.78
C PRO A 44 -8.76 3.48 -18.66
N MET A 45 -8.44 2.93 -17.48
CA MET A 45 -9.34 2.92 -16.33
C MET A 45 -9.25 4.19 -15.47
N LEU A 46 -8.38 5.15 -15.84
CA LEU A 46 -8.23 6.40 -15.10
C LEU A 46 -9.46 7.28 -15.29
N LEU A 47 -10.18 7.55 -14.24
CA LEU A 47 -11.33 8.44 -14.20
C LEU A 47 -10.91 9.90 -13.94
N GLU A 48 -9.94 10.09 -13.05
CA GLU A 48 -9.45 11.43 -12.70
C GLU A 48 -8.00 11.36 -12.23
N LEU A 49 -7.15 12.26 -12.73
CA LEU A 49 -5.80 12.51 -12.27
C LEU A 49 -5.72 13.86 -11.58
N LEU A 50 -5.47 13.83 -10.28
CA LEU A 50 -5.09 15.00 -9.50
C LEU A 50 -3.57 15.12 -9.52
N SER A 51 -3.05 16.35 -9.55
CA SER A 51 -1.60 16.57 -9.56
C SER A 51 -1.22 17.68 -8.60
N ASN A 52 -0.08 17.52 -7.97
CA ASN A 52 0.68 18.58 -7.31
C ASN A 52 1.83 19.02 -8.21
N PRO A 53 2.33 20.24 -8.06
CA PRO A 53 3.47 20.71 -8.86
C PRO A 53 4.69 19.78 -8.69
N PRO A 54 5.43 19.48 -9.76
CA PRO A 54 6.66 18.72 -9.67
C PRO A 54 7.63 19.32 -8.67
N SER A 55 8.25 18.48 -7.85
CA SER A 55 9.22 18.89 -6.83
C SER A 55 10.27 17.80 -6.63
N ASP A 56 11.51 18.21 -6.36
CA ASP A 56 12.54 17.28 -5.92
C ASP A 56 12.34 16.87 -4.44
N ASP A 57 13.11 15.89 -3.98
CA ASP A 57 12.98 15.38 -2.60
C ASP A 57 13.43 16.39 -1.52
N ALA A 58 14.20 17.41 -1.90
CA ALA A 58 14.67 18.43 -0.98
C ALA A 58 13.62 19.53 -0.74
N THR A 59 12.80 19.81 -1.77
CA THR A 59 11.79 20.89 -1.77
C THR A 59 10.36 20.36 -1.61
N HIS A 60 10.16 19.05 -1.62
CA HIS A 60 8.84 18.44 -1.53
C HIS A 60 8.19 18.71 -0.16
N VAL A 61 6.95 19.20 -0.21
CA VAL A 61 6.12 19.41 0.98
C VAL A 61 5.10 18.27 1.07
N TRP A 62 5.26 17.43 2.08
CA TRP A 62 4.35 16.31 2.36
C TRP A 62 2.99 16.83 2.84
N ARG A 63 1.91 16.43 2.14
CA ARG A 63 0.52 16.84 2.42
C ARG A 63 -0.39 15.62 2.35
N GLU A 64 -0.02 14.53 3.02
CA GLU A 64 -0.75 13.26 2.89
C GLU A 64 -2.24 13.40 3.18
N ASN A 65 -2.62 14.09 4.24
CA ASN A 65 -4.03 14.23 4.62
C ASN A 65 -4.83 15.05 3.59
N GLU A 66 -4.25 16.14 3.08
CA GLU A 66 -4.88 16.94 2.03
C GLU A 66 -5.03 16.13 0.73
N ASN A 67 -3.99 15.39 0.34
CA ASN A 67 -4.01 14.53 -0.83
C ASN A 67 -5.07 13.43 -0.71
N LYS A 68 -5.16 12.78 0.45
CA LYS A 68 -6.19 11.76 0.74
C LYS A 68 -7.59 12.35 0.67
N ARG A 69 -7.82 13.53 1.25
CA ARG A 69 -9.09 14.25 1.17
C ARG A 69 -9.48 14.51 -0.27
N ARG A 70 -8.57 15.07 -1.09
CA ARG A 70 -8.80 15.35 -2.51
C ARG A 70 -9.13 14.09 -3.31
N LEU A 71 -8.44 12.98 -3.04
CA LEU A 71 -8.70 11.69 -3.67
C LEU A 71 -10.07 11.13 -3.32
N LEU A 72 -10.48 11.19 -2.05
CA LEU A 72 -11.82 10.73 -1.63
C LEU A 72 -12.94 11.60 -2.22
N GLU A 73 -12.73 12.91 -2.32
CA GLU A 73 -13.65 13.81 -2.99
C GLU A 73 -13.75 13.52 -4.50
N ALA A 74 -12.62 13.19 -5.15
CA ALA A 74 -12.62 12.74 -6.54
C ALA A 74 -13.41 11.44 -6.71
N ALA A 75 -13.15 10.43 -5.87
CA ALA A 75 -13.93 9.19 -5.87
C ALA A 75 -15.43 9.44 -5.73
N ARG A 76 -15.82 10.38 -4.87
CA ARG A 76 -17.22 10.78 -4.70
C ARG A 76 -17.82 11.41 -5.96
N ARG A 77 -17.07 12.28 -6.65
CA ARG A 77 -17.54 12.88 -7.92
C ARG A 77 -17.82 11.84 -8.99
N HIS A 78 -17.09 10.73 -8.96
CA HIS A 78 -17.28 9.60 -9.88
C HIS A 78 -18.27 8.55 -9.35
N GLY A 79 -19.02 8.83 -8.29
CA GLY A 79 -20.09 7.97 -7.79
C GLY A 79 -19.63 6.72 -7.04
N ALA A 80 -18.39 6.70 -6.56
CA ALA A 80 -17.88 5.55 -5.80
C ALA A 80 -18.68 5.33 -4.50
N GLY A 81 -19.19 4.13 -4.29
CA GLY A 81 -19.77 3.70 -3.01
C GLY A 81 -18.71 3.11 -2.08
N TRP A 82 -17.72 2.43 -2.67
CA TRP A 82 -16.61 1.80 -1.97
C TRP A 82 -15.27 2.25 -2.55
N VAL A 83 -14.25 2.24 -1.73
CA VAL A 83 -12.89 2.63 -2.10
C VAL A 83 -11.93 1.51 -1.74
N LEU A 84 -11.21 1.02 -2.75
CA LEU A 84 -10.04 0.19 -2.58
C LEU A 84 -8.79 1.08 -2.73
N VAL A 85 -7.93 1.12 -1.70
CA VAL A 85 -6.70 1.91 -1.69
C VAL A 85 -5.50 1.00 -1.92
N CYS A 86 -4.65 1.36 -2.86
CA CYS A 86 -3.43 0.61 -3.18
C CYS A 86 -2.25 1.58 -3.33
N ASP A 87 -1.11 1.25 -2.75
CA ASP A 87 0.15 1.90 -3.09
C ASP A 87 0.77 1.20 -4.31
N ALA A 88 1.54 1.90 -5.16
CA ALA A 88 2.05 1.33 -6.41
C ALA A 88 2.94 0.09 -6.19
N ASP A 89 3.59 0.02 -5.04
CA ASP A 89 4.45 -1.07 -4.62
C ASP A 89 3.72 -2.14 -3.79
N GLU A 90 2.39 -2.15 -3.81
CA GLU A 90 1.57 -3.16 -3.15
C GLU A 90 0.91 -4.10 -4.17
N ARG A 91 0.71 -5.36 -3.76
CA ARG A 91 -0.06 -6.36 -4.51
C ARG A 91 -0.99 -7.09 -3.55
N TYR A 92 -2.25 -7.11 -3.88
CA TYR A 92 -3.23 -7.94 -3.19
C TYR A 92 -3.01 -9.41 -3.54
N GLU A 93 -3.29 -10.32 -2.62
CA GLU A 93 -3.39 -11.73 -3.00
C GLU A 93 -4.52 -11.93 -4.03
N GLN A 94 -4.33 -12.83 -4.98
CA GLN A 94 -5.32 -13.08 -6.04
C GLN A 94 -6.65 -13.57 -5.48
N LEU A 95 -6.62 -14.29 -4.36
CA LEU A 95 -7.84 -14.74 -3.69
C LEU A 95 -8.71 -13.56 -3.26
N PHE A 96 -8.11 -12.51 -2.70
CA PHE A 96 -8.84 -11.29 -2.33
C PHE A 96 -9.46 -10.61 -3.55
N LEU A 97 -8.68 -10.42 -4.62
CA LEU A 97 -9.19 -9.74 -5.82
C LEU A 97 -10.34 -10.51 -6.48
N ARG A 98 -10.25 -11.84 -6.54
CA ARG A 98 -11.36 -12.66 -7.04
C ARG A 98 -12.62 -12.55 -6.18
N HIS A 99 -12.46 -12.31 -4.89
CA HIS A 99 -13.56 -12.22 -3.93
C HIS A 99 -13.96 -10.76 -3.61
N LEU A 100 -13.37 -9.76 -4.27
CA LEU A 100 -13.53 -8.35 -3.89
C LEU A 100 -15.00 -7.92 -3.86
N HIS A 101 -15.77 -8.20 -4.92
CA HIS A 101 -17.19 -7.86 -4.97
C HIS A 101 -17.99 -8.63 -3.90
N ALA A 102 -17.76 -9.93 -3.74
CA ALA A 102 -18.40 -10.71 -2.70
C ALA A 102 -18.03 -10.23 -1.28
N ALA A 103 -16.79 -9.75 -1.10
CA ALA A 103 -16.38 -9.15 0.18
C ALA A 103 -17.14 -7.85 0.46
N VAL A 104 -17.32 -7.00 -0.56
CA VAL A 104 -18.15 -5.78 -0.47
C VAL A 104 -19.60 -6.14 -0.10
N ASP A 105 -20.19 -7.11 -0.82
CA ASP A 105 -21.58 -7.53 -0.61
C ASP A 105 -21.81 -8.18 0.77
N SER A 106 -20.78 -8.80 1.33
CA SER A 106 -20.84 -9.43 2.66
C SER A 106 -20.72 -8.45 3.83
N LEU A 107 -20.21 -7.24 3.58
CA LEU A 107 -20.10 -6.22 4.61
C LEU A 107 -21.48 -5.57 4.87
N PRO A 108 -21.78 -5.23 6.12
CA PRO A 108 -23.07 -4.62 6.45
C PRO A 108 -23.23 -3.29 5.72
N ASP A 109 -24.47 -2.96 5.39
CA ASP A 109 -24.83 -1.65 4.83
C ASP A 109 -24.69 -0.55 5.90
N HIS A 110 -23.46 -0.31 6.30
CA HIS A 110 -23.11 0.71 7.29
C HIS A 110 -22.15 1.71 6.63
N GLN A 111 -22.48 2.98 6.73
CA GLN A 111 -21.75 4.06 6.04
C GLN A 111 -20.26 4.20 6.43
N LEU A 112 -19.82 3.54 7.48
CA LEU A 112 -18.44 3.56 7.98
C LEU A 112 -17.83 2.15 8.06
N ALA A 113 -18.31 1.20 7.23
CA ALA A 113 -17.76 -0.14 7.18
C ALA A 113 -16.39 -0.14 6.48
N SER A 114 -15.46 -0.92 7.00
CA SER A 114 -14.11 -1.08 6.44
C SER A 114 -13.57 -2.50 6.62
N LEU A 115 -12.70 -2.92 5.70
CA LEU A 115 -12.02 -4.22 5.74
C LEU A 115 -10.51 -4.02 5.81
N SER A 116 -9.89 -4.62 6.81
CA SER A 116 -8.44 -4.67 6.99
C SER A 116 -7.86 -5.97 6.45
N LEU A 117 -6.72 -5.85 5.78
CA LEU A 117 -5.93 -6.95 5.24
C LEU A 117 -4.62 -7.08 6.02
N VAL A 118 -4.07 -8.31 6.08
CA VAL A 118 -2.78 -8.58 6.71
C VAL A 118 -1.66 -8.04 5.80
N SER A 119 -0.84 -7.12 6.31
CA SER A 119 0.30 -6.56 5.59
C SER A 119 1.50 -7.50 5.67
N CYS A 120 1.97 -7.98 4.53
CA CYS A 120 3.11 -8.88 4.37
C CYS A 120 4.24 -8.16 3.64
N GLU A 121 5.29 -7.78 4.37
CA GLU A 121 6.48 -7.15 3.78
C GLU A 121 7.33 -8.24 3.09
N LEU A 122 7.38 -8.25 1.76
CA LEU A 122 8.24 -9.16 1.02
C LEU A 122 9.71 -8.82 1.29
N TRP A 123 10.51 -9.84 1.64
CA TRP A 123 11.86 -9.60 2.14
C TRP A 123 12.87 -10.50 1.44
N ASN A 124 13.87 -9.90 0.81
CA ASN A 124 14.93 -10.55 0.04
C ASN A 124 14.45 -11.43 -1.12
N SER A 125 13.15 -11.59 -1.31
CA SER A 125 12.56 -12.48 -2.30
C SER A 125 11.12 -12.06 -2.60
N PRO A 126 10.65 -12.24 -3.83
CA PRO A 126 9.22 -12.09 -4.16
C PRO A 126 8.38 -13.26 -3.61
N ASP A 127 8.99 -14.32 -3.08
CA ASP A 127 8.35 -15.57 -2.66
C ASP A 127 8.17 -15.69 -1.15
N ALA A 128 8.72 -14.73 -0.38
CA ALA A 128 8.68 -14.80 1.06
C ALA A 128 8.52 -13.42 1.71
N TRP A 129 7.87 -13.41 2.85
CA TRP A 129 7.63 -12.22 3.63
C TRP A 129 8.18 -12.36 5.05
N ARG A 130 8.55 -11.25 5.65
CA ARG A 130 9.12 -11.18 6.99
C ARG A 130 8.05 -11.38 8.05
N SER A 131 8.31 -12.27 9.04
CA SER A 131 7.33 -12.68 10.04
C SER A 131 7.79 -12.56 11.49
N ASP A 132 9.02 -12.14 11.73
CA ASP A 132 9.54 -11.92 13.09
C ASP A 132 9.04 -10.60 13.71
N GLY A 133 8.99 -10.54 15.03
CA GLY A 133 8.60 -9.33 15.78
C GLY A 133 7.22 -8.79 15.36
N PRO A 134 7.12 -7.51 14.95
CA PRO A 134 5.86 -6.89 14.49
C PRO A 134 5.50 -7.22 13.05
N TRP A 135 6.42 -7.84 12.27
CA TRP A 135 6.22 -8.12 10.87
C TRP A 135 5.18 -9.24 10.66
N GLY A 136 4.31 -9.07 9.66
CA GLY A 136 3.22 -10.01 9.38
C GLY A 136 2.09 -10.04 10.42
N ARG A 137 2.12 -9.16 11.41
CA ARG A 137 1.06 -8.97 12.40
C ARG A 137 0.26 -7.68 12.20
N LYS A 138 0.73 -6.83 11.29
CA LYS A 138 0.07 -5.56 10.98
C LYS A 138 -1.09 -5.80 10.04
N SER A 139 -2.22 -5.15 10.33
CA SER A 139 -3.36 -5.07 9.42
C SER A 139 -3.52 -3.64 8.94
N ARG A 140 -3.96 -3.50 7.69
CA ARG A 140 -4.20 -2.20 7.06
C ARG A 140 -5.61 -2.17 6.48
N ALA A 141 -6.40 -1.17 6.84
CA ALA A 141 -7.66 -0.93 6.18
C ALA A 141 -7.39 -0.46 4.75
N ARG A 142 -7.81 -1.28 3.78
CA ARG A 142 -7.58 -1.01 2.36
C ARG A 142 -8.87 -0.95 1.54
N LEU A 143 -9.95 -1.54 2.04
CA LEU A 143 -11.28 -1.45 1.44
C LEU A 143 -12.21 -0.82 2.46
N PHE A 144 -12.94 0.22 2.06
CA PHE A 144 -13.90 0.87 2.95
C PHE A 144 -15.00 1.57 2.15
N ARG A 145 -16.16 1.69 2.78
CA ARG A 145 -17.26 2.48 2.24
C ARG A 145 -16.90 3.97 2.27
N LEU A 146 -17.15 4.68 1.18
CA LEU A 146 -16.85 6.10 1.09
C LEU A 146 -17.77 6.89 2.06
N PRO A 147 -17.23 7.48 3.13
CA PRO A 147 -18.05 8.15 4.14
C PRO A 147 -18.63 9.47 3.59
N GLN A 148 -19.77 9.90 4.12
CA GLN A 148 -20.37 11.18 3.75
C GLN A 148 -19.48 12.35 4.17
N LYS A 149 -18.93 12.31 5.38
CA LYS A 149 -18.00 13.32 5.88
C LYS A 149 -16.56 12.82 5.68
N ILE A 150 -15.73 13.65 5.05
CA ILE A 150 -14.31 13.39 4.86
C ILE A 150 -13.54 14.39 5.70
N SER A 151 -12.90 13.93 6.77
CA SER A 151 -12.01 14.74 7.61
C SER A 151 -10.76 13.96 7.99
N PHE A 152 -9.65 14.67 8.07
CA PHE A 152 -8.37 14.19 8.57
C PHE A 152 -7.83 15.28 9.49
N GLU A 153 -8.18 15.20 10.78
CA GLU A 153 -7.84 16.20 11.80
C GLU A 153 -6.48 15.91 12.46
N SER A 154 -5.95 14.68 12.26
CA SER A 154 -4.66 14.33 12.85
C SER A 154 -3.56 15.17 12.23
N SER A 155 -2.65 15.67 13.06
CA SER A 155 -1.46 16.41 12.66
C SER A 155 -0.39 15.54 11.98
N SER A 156 -0.66 14.26 11.78
CA SER A 156 0.28 13.34 11.15
C SER A 156 0.24 13.51 9.63
N GLU A 157 1.15 14.32 9.12
CA GLU A 157 1.38 14.48 7.68
C GLU A 157 2.20 13.34 7.09
N LEU A 158 2.70 12.44 7.92
CA LEU A 158 3.50 11.28 7.53
C LEU A 158 2.93 10.01 8.18
N HIS A 159 2.77 8.95 7.39
CA HIS A 159 2.23 7.65 7.84
C HIS A 159 0.77 7.67 8.34
N GLY A 160 0.00 8.68 8.00
CA GLY A 160 -1.40 8.76 8.37
C GLY A 160 -2.24 7.62 7.76
N PRO A 161 -3.31 7.16 8.45
CA PRO A 161 -4.22 6.15 7.92
C PRO A 161 -4.98 6.67 6.69
N TRP A 162 -5.46 5.74 5.86
CA TRP A 162 -6.31 6.05 4.72
C TRP A 162 -7.77 6.32 5.11
N LEU A 163 -8.21 5.78 6.25
CA LEU A 163 -9.56 5.99 6.73
C LEU A 163 -9.73 7.42 7.26
N PRO A 164 -10.77 8.15 6.87
CA PRO A 164 -11.16 9.40 7.52
C PRO A 164 -11.42 9.21 9.02
N ASP A 165 -11.26 10.29 9.79
CA ASP A 165 -11.31 10.24 11.27
C ASP A 165 -12.62 9.67 11.81
N ASP A 166 -13.76 10.01 11.18
CA ASP A 166 -15.06 9.51 11.60
C ASP A 166 -15.15 7.98 11.43
N ALA A 167 -14.64 7.45 10.31
CA ALA A 167 -14.58 6.01 10.08
C ALA A 167 -13.62 5.29 11.03
N GLN A 168 -12.54 5.96 11.46
CA GLN A 168 -11.63 5.40 12.46
C GLN A 168 -12.24 5.33 13.86
N ARG A 169 -12.98 6.40 14.26
CA ARG A 169 -13.53 6.53 15.62
C ARG A 169 -14.84 5.76 15.82
N HIS A 170 -15.67 5.72 14.80
CA HIS A 170 -17.05 5.23 14.88
C HIS A 170 -17.37 4.13 13.88
N GLY A 171 -16.41 3.75 13.03
CA GLY A 171 -16.60 2.77 11.97
C GLY A 171 -16.60 1.34 12.45
N LEU A 172 -17.18 0.47 11.61
CA LEU A 172 -17.14 -0.96 11.77
C LEU A 172 -15.94 -1.51 10.99
N MET A 173 -14.88 -1.87 11.69
CA MET A 173 -13.70 -2.45 11.10
C MET A 173 -13.74 -3.97 11.16
N PHE A 174 -13.68 -4.61 9.99
CA PHE A 174 -13.61 -6.06 9.84
C PHE A 174 -12.17 -6.47 9.55
N TYR A 175 -11.67 -7.46 10.28
CA TYR A 175 -10.32 -7.99 10.09
C TYR A 175 -10.40 -9.27 9.28
N SER A 176 -9.85 -9.24 8.08
CA SER A 176 -9.78 -10.41 7.22
C SER A 176 -8.45 -11.14 7.38
N ARG A 177 -8.38 -12.36 6.80
CA ARG A 177 -7.12 -13.08 6.61
C ARG A 177 -6.51 -12.85 5.22
N TYR A 178 -7.14 -12.03 4.38
CA TYR A 178 -6.58 -11.66 3.09
C TYR A 178 -5.26 -10.90 3.25
N ARG A 179 -4.36 -11.09 2.31
CA ARG A 179 -3.00 -10.54 2.38
C ARG A 179 -2.78 -9.41 1.40
N LEU A 180 -1.96 -8.47 1.82
CA LEU A 180 -1.42 -7.39 1.03
C LEU A 180 0.10 -7.51 1.05
N TYR A 181 0.72 -7.73 -0.10
CA TYR A 181 2.15 -7.90 -0.26
C TYR A 181 2.81 -6.59 -0.66
N HIS A 182 3.84 -6.18 0.09
CA HIS A 182 4.54 -4.93 -0.11
C HIS A 182 5.92 -5.20 -0.72
N LEU A 183 6.17 -4.66 -1.92
CA LEU A 183 7.33 -5.00 -2.76
C LEU A 183 8.62 -4.27 -2.36
N LYS A 184 8.52 -3.08 -1.78
CA LYS A 184 9.68 -2.21 -1.46
C LYS A 184 10.71 -2.82 -0.52
N SER A 185 10.35 -3.90 0.16
CA SER A 185 11.28 -4.58 1.08
C SER A 185 12.02 -5.76 0.44
N ILE A 186 11.78 -6.07 -0.84
CA ILE A 186 12.46 -7.17 -1.54
C ILE A 186 13.96 -6.88 -1.65
N ARG A 187 14.34 -5.71 -2.17
CA ARG A 187 15.77 -5.37 -2.32
C ARG A 187 16.30 -4.63 -1.10
N HIS A 188 17.49 -5.03 -0.65
CA HIS A 188 18.18 -4.33 0.44
C HIS A 188 18.40 -2.84 0.13
N ALA A 189 18.78 -2.50 -1.10
CA ALA A 189 18.99 -1.12 -1.50
C ALA A 189 17.73 -0.25 -1.35
N ASP A 190 16.53 -0.79 -1.69
CA ASP A 190 15.26 -0.08 -1.54
C ASP A 190 14.91 0.13 -0.05
N ARG A 191 15.23 -0.84 0.82
CA ARG A 191 15.07 -0.71 2.28
C ARG A 191 15.98 0.36 2.87
N VAL A 192 17.24 0.39 2.43
CA VAL A 192 18.21 1.41 2.84
C VAL A 192 17.75 2.80 2.40
N ALA A 193 17.38 2.97 1.14
CA ALA A 193 16.90 4.25 0.62
C ALA A 193 15.65 4.74 1.40
N ARG A 194 14.73 3.83 1.72
CA ARG A 194 13.53 4.13 2.52
C ARG A 194 13.87 4.53 3.96
N ARG A 195 14.79 3.82 4.60
CA ARG A 195 15.30 4.18 5.94
C ARG A 195 15.88 5.59 5.93
N ASP A 196 16.74 5.87 4.96
CA ASP A 196 17.44 7.16 4.86
C ASP A 196 16.46 8.31 4.58
N LEU A 197 15.47 8.08 3.70
CA LEU A 197 14.39 9.02 3.44
C LEU A 197 13.63 9.36 4.73
N TYR A 198 13.13 8.38 5.45
CA TYR A 198 12.34 8.61 6.66
C TYR A 198 13.17 9.17 7.80
N THR A 199 14.43 8.80 7.93
CA THR A 199 15.34 9.43 8.91
C THR A 199 15.52 10.92 8.62
N ARG A 200 15.59 11.31 7.35
CA ARG A 200 15.65 12.71 6.94
C ARG A 200 14.35 13.47 7.16
N LEU A 201 13.21 12.83 6.93
CA LEU A 201 11.88 13.44 7.09
C LEU A 201 11.44 13.55 8.55
N ASP A 202 11.92 12.66 9.42
CA ASP A 202 11.60 12.61 10.86
C ASP A 202 12.87 12.59 11.73
N PRO A 203 13.73 13.61 11.63
CA PRO A 203 15.00 13.63 12.35
C PRO A 203 14.82 13.67 13.87
N ALA A 204 13.71 14.24 14.34
CA ALA A 204 13.36 14.31 15.76
C ALA A 204 12.57 13.07 16.24
N ARG A 205 12.32 12.08 15.38
CA ARG A 205 11.54 10.86 15.69
C ARG A 205 10.14 11.16 16.25
N GLN A 206 9.50 12.21 15.76
CA GLN A 206 8.17 12.62 16.19
C GLN A 206 7.08 11.63 15.73
N PHE A 207 7.25 11.04 14.53
CA PHE A 207 6.30 10.09 13.96
C PHE A 207 6.66 8.64 14.29
N GLN A 208 7.96 8.33 14.49
CA GLN A 208 8.44 6.98 14.78
C GLN A 208 9.54 6.99 15.85
N ALA A 209 9.14 6.86 17.12
CA ALA A 209 10.03 6.98 18.29
C ALA A 209 11.23 6.00 18.26
N ILE A 210 11.07 4.78 17.72
CA ILE A 210 12.15 3.79 17.59
C ILE A 210 13.11 4.09 16.43
N GLY A 211 12.83 5.12 15.61
CA GLY A 211 13.57 5.42 14.40
C GLY A 211 13.27 4.44 13.27
N TYR A 212 14.09 4.43 12.22
CA TYR A 212 13.82 3.74 10.96
C TYR A 212 14.82 2.64 10.60
N ASP A 213 15.82 2.36 11.45
CA ASP A 213 16.85 1.35 11.18
C ASP A 213 16.28 -0.05 10.97
N TYR A 214 15.17 -0.40 11.63
CA TYR A 214 14.48 -1.67 11.50
C TYR A 214 14.01 -1.98 10.06
N LEU A 215 13.88 -0.95 9.20
CA LEU A 215 13.51 -1.10 7.79
C LEU A 215 14.60 -1.79 6.97
N ALA A 216 15.87 -1.64 7.35
CA ALA A 216 17.01 -2.24 6.64
C ALA A 216 17.71 -3.34 7.44
N GLN A 217 17.40 -3.47 8.73
CA GLN A 217 18.08 -4.41 9.62
C GLN A 217 17.77 -5.87 9.27
N GLU A 218 18.85 -6.65 9.14
CA GLU A 218 18.85 -8.10 9.06
C GLU A 218 19.67 -8.62 10.24
N GLY A 219 19.00 -9.11 11.26
CA GLY A 219 19.65 -9.66 12.45
C GLY A 219 19.47 -11.16 12.59
N PRO A 220 20.09 -11.78 13.60
CA PRO A 220 19.98 -13.23 13.84
C PRO A 220 18.57 -13.72 14.14
N GLY A 221 17.62 -12.81 14.38
CA GLY A 221 16.19 -13.10 14.60
C GLY A 221 15.33 -13.03 13.34
N LEU A 222 15.91 -12.77 12.16
CA LEU A 222 15.15 -12.69 10.91
C LEU A 222 14.43 -14.00 10.62
N GLN A 223 13.11 -13.95 10.48
CA GLN A 223 12.29 -15.09 10.09
C GLN A 223 11.47 -14.73 8.85
N LEU A 224 11.57 -15.55 7.83
CA LEU A 224 10.79 -15.43 6.61
C LEU A 224 9.80 -16.58 6.50
N ARG A 225 8.62 -16.30 5.96
CA ARG A 225 7.63 -17.31 5.58
C ARG A 225 7.46 -17.31 4.08
N ARG A 226 7.43 -18.49 3.48
CA ARG A 226 7.05 -18.64 2.07
C ARG A 226 5.59 -18.27 1.87
N ILE A 227 5.29 -17.71 0.72
CA ILE A 227 3.92 -17.53 0.26
C ILE A 227 3.38 -18.91 -0.12
N GLU A 228 2.23 -19.29 0.44
CA GLU A 228 1.54 -20.52 0.07
C GLU A 228 0.92 -20.34 -1.33
N PRO A 229 0.89 -21.40 -2.17
CA PRO A 229 0.45 -21.29 -3.57
C PRO A 229 -0.97 -20.76 -3.77
N ASP A 230 -1.87 -21.04 -2.82
CA ASP A 230 -3.26 -20.57 -2.83
C ASP A 230 -3.43 -19.13 -2.32
N ARG A 231 -2.34 -18.54 -1.78
CA ARG A 231 -2.31 -17.21 -1.20
C ARG A 231 -1.44 -16.22 -2.00
N ASP A 232 -1.06 -16.59 -3.21
CA ASP A 232 -0.14 -15.81 -4.03
C ASP A 232 -0.80 -14.59 -4.69
N TYR A 233 0.04 -13.68 -5.15
CA TYR A 233 -0.32 -12.55 -6.01
C TYR A 233 0.16 -12.80 -7.45
N ASP A 234 -0.29 -12.00 -8.41
CA ASP A 234 0.15 -12.16 -9.80
C ASP A 234 1.60 -11.69 -9.99
N ARG A 235 2.53 -12.66 -10.11
CA ARG A 235 3.97 -12.41 -10.27
C ARG A 235 4.32 -11.70 -11.58
N ARG A 236 3.48 -11.77 -12.59
CA ARG A 236 3.68 -11.07 -13.87
C ARG A 236 3.61 -9.56 -13.70
N THR A 237 2.97 -9.09 -12.62
CA THR A 237 2.84 -7.67 -12.28
C THR A 237 4.04 -7.12 -11.51
N LEU A 238 5.08 -7.92 -11.26
CA LEU A 238 6.32 -7.45 -10.65
C LEU A 238 7.13 -6.62 -11.65
N PRO A 239 7.81 -5.57 -11.19
CA PRO A 239 8.87 -4.93 -11.97
C PRO A 239 9.93 -5.96 -12.41
N PRO A 240 10.49 -5.83 -13.63
CA PRO A 240 11.42 -6.82 -14.19
C PRO A 240 12.62 -7.13 -13.28
N ASP A 241 13.14 -6.14 -12.60
CA ASP A 241 14.27 -6.27 -11.69
C ASP A 241 13.93 -6.98 -10.36
N LEU A 242 12.65 -7.08 -10.02
CA LEU A 242 12.17 -7.86 -8.88
C LEU A 242 11.79 -9.30 -9.28
N GLN A 243 11.48 -9.55 -10.55
CA GLN A 243 11.22 -10.90 -11.05
C GLN A 243 12.46 -11.79 -10.99
N ALA A 244 13.64 -11.20 -11.19
CA ALA A 244 14.94 -11.91 -11.14
C ALA A 244 15.48 -12.12 -9.71
N ALA A 245 14.77 -11.62 -8.67
CA ALA A 245 15.23 -11.78 -7.30
C ALA A 245 15.24 -13.25 -6.87
N GLN A 246 16.33 -13.65 -6.20
CA GLN A 246 16.57 -15.05 -5.82
C GLN A 246 15.56 -15.52 -4.75
N SER A 247 15.33 -16.84 -4.74
CA SER A 247 14.59 -17.48 -3.64
C SER A 247 15.30 -17.26 -2.30
N PRO A 248 14.57 -17.14 -1.19
CA PRO A 248 15.15 -16.86 0.11
C PRO A 248 16.08 -17.99 0.57
N ASN A 249 17.14 -17.61 1.29
CA ASN A 249 18.04 -18.61 1.91
C ASN A 249 17.22 -19.54 2.83
N PRO A 250 17.33 -20.89 2.66
CA PRO A 250 16.60 -21.85 3.49
C PRO A 250 16.80 -21.70 5.00
N SER A 251 17.98 -21.22 5.44
CA SER A 251 18.30 -21.06 6.86
C SER A 251 17.46 -20.02 7.61
N VAL A 252 16.87 -19.05 6.88
CA VAL A 252 16.02 -18.00 7.47
C VAL A 252 14.53 -18.28 7.32
N LEU A 253 14.16 -19.40 6.69
CA LEU A 253 12.77 -19.80 6.54
C LEU A 253 12.23 -20.34 7.86
N ALA A 254 11.16 -19.72 8.36
CA ALA A 254 10.41 -20.26 9.50
C ALA A 254 9.83 -21.62 9.12
N LYS A 255 9.90 -22.58 10.05
CA LYS A 255 9.21 -23.87 9.89
C LYS A 255 7.71 -23.60 9.82
N SER A 256 7.04 -24.19 8.82
CA SER A 256 5.58 -24.13 8.75
C SER A 256 5.00 -24.64 10.07
N PRO A 257 4.02 -23.96 10.68
CA PRO A 257 3.27 -24.56 11.77
C PRO A 257 2.61 -25.84 11.25
N ARG A 258 2.76 -26.93 12.01
CA ARG A 258 2.08 -28.21 11.74
C ARG A 258 0.60 -28.08 12.01
#